data_82b4cbfbee3bc5e1e6b81d5ffeb547e1
#
_entry.id   82b4cbfbee3bc5e1e6b81d5ffeb547e1
#
_cell.length_a   1.000
_cell.length_b   1.000
_cell.length_c   1.000
_cell.angle_alpha   90.00
_cell.angle_beta   90.00
_cell.angle_gamma   90.00
#
_symmetry.space_group_name_H-M   'P 1'
#
loop_
_entity.id
_entity.type
_entity.pdbx_description
1 polymer ?
#
loop_
_entity_poly.entity_id
_entity_poly.type
_entity_poly.pdbx_seq_one_letter_code
_entity_poly.pdbx_strand_id
1 'polypeptide(L)'
;QSSHNYAERGMETLVLKPRLDEREGTGRIRSRIGLEAEAVNFSRGDDLLQMICDRVNQGRLDCILVDEAQFLSIDQVRQLTDVVDRLNIPVLTYGLRTDFRGELFEGSQQLLALADELREIKTVCHCGRKAIMTVRLDNDGKPIHAGEQIQIGGNERYVSMCRLHFKDARGDAER
;
A
#
# COMPACT_ATOMS: atom_id res chain seq x y z
N GLN A 1 13.00 -2.90 1.03
CA GLN A 1 13.89 -3.88 0.38
C GLN A 1 14.07 -3.56 -1.11
N SER A 2 13.01 -3.33 -1.90
CA SER A 2 13.14 -3.00 -3.33
C SER A 2 13.98 -1.75 -3.56
N SER A 3 13.72 -0.64 -2.87
CA SER A 3 14.52 0.59 -2.98
C SER A 3 16.00 0.36 -2.68
N HIS A 4 16.33 -0.44 -1.68
CA HIS A 4 17.71 -0.79 -1.34
C HIS A 4 18.38 -1.58 -2.48
N ASN A 5 17.68 -2.56 -3.05
CA ASN A 5 18.24 -3.35 -4.17
C ASN A 5 18.50 -2.50 -5.43
N TYR A 6 17.67 -1.48 -5.68
CA TYR A 6 17.92 -0.52 -6.76
C TYR A 6 19.15 0.36 -6.45
N ALA A 7 19.24 0.89 -5.22
CA ALA A 7 20.34 1.75 -4.78
C ALA A 7 21.71 1.01 -4.83
N GLU A 8 21.78 -0.27 -4.43
CA GLU A 8 23.00 -1.09 -4.55
C GLU A 8 23.50 -1.22 -5.99
N ARG A 9 22.63 -1.03 -6.97
CA ARG A 9 22.96 -1.05 -8.41
C ARG A 9 23.18 0.35 -8.99
N GLY A 10 23.25 1.38 -8.16
CA GLY A 10 23.43 2.76 -8.57
C GLY A 10 22.22 3.35 -9.31
N MET A 11 21.03 2.82 -9.07
CA MET A 11 19.78 3.31 -9.64
C MET A 11 19.11 4.29 -8.69
N GLU A 12 18.60 5.41 -9.23
CA GLU A 12 17.90 6.42 -8.48
C GLU A 12 16.41 6.08 -8.36
N THR A 13 15.89 6.05 -7.13
CA THR A 13 14.48 5.73 -6.88
C THR A 13 13.78 6.87 -6.16
N LEU A 14 12.50 7.08 -6.49
CA LEU A 14 11.59 7.92 -5.74
C LEU A 14 10.64 7.02 -4.95
N VAL A 15 10.59 7.19 -3.64
CA VAL A 15 9.66 6.48 -2.77
C VAL A 15 8.53 7.43 -2.38
N LEU A 16 7.30 7.05 -2.68
CA LEU A 16 6.09 7.80 -2.35
C LEU A 16 5.32 7.08 -1.25
N LYS A 17 4.79 7.85 -0.29
CA LYS A 17 3.95 7.33 0.80
C LYS A 17 2.76 8.27 1.03
N PRO A 18 1.52 7.75 1.19
CA PRO A 18 0.38 8.60 1.56
C PRO A 18 0.56 9.16 2.96
N ARG A 19 0.22 10.42 3.14
CA ARG A 19 0.13 11.06 4.45
C ARG A 19 -1.17 10.61 5.12
N LEU A 20 -1.08 9.70 6.07
CA LEU A 20 -2.23 9.16 6.79
C LEU A 20 -2.53 9.94 8.07
N ASP A 21 -1.54 10.62 8.65
CA ASP A 21 -1.70 11.46 9.85
C ASP A 21 -0.87 12.73 9.72
N GLU A 22 -1.45 13.87 10.10
CA GLU A 22 -0.74 15.15 10.17
C GLU A 22 0.30 15.19 11.31
N ARG A 23 0.26 14.21 12.22
CA ARG A 23 1.17 14.09 13.36
C ARG A 23 2.44 13.30 13.05
N GLU A 24 2.49 12.57 11.94
CA GLU A 24 3.72 11.90 11.50
C GLU A 24 4.67 12.94 10.92
N GLY A 25 5.71 13.27 11.69
CA GLY A 25 6.81 14.11 11.23
C GLY A 25 7.52 13.50 10.02
N THR A 26 8.01 14.41 9.18
CA THR A 26 8.77 14.22 7.94
C THR A 26 9.28 12.82 7.58
N GLY A 27 8.68 12.23 6.56
CA GLY A 27 9.32 11.64 5.39
C GLY A 27 10.27 10.44 5.51
N ARG A 28 10.24 9.63 6.59
CA ARG A 28 11.08 8.43 6.65
C ARG A 28 10.23 7.17 6.76
N ILE A 29 10.38 6.27 5.79
CA ILE A 29 9.88 4.90 5.92
C ILE A 29 10.86 4.12 6.77
N ARG A 30 10.41 3.68 7.94
CA ARG A 30 11.14 2.77 8.80
C ARG A 30 10.62 1.35 8.61
N SER A 31 11.40 0.50 7.95
CA SER A 31 11.10 -0.93 7.91
C SER A 31 11.27 -1.53 9.31
N ARG A 32 10.44 -2.55 9.65
CA ARG A 32 10.59 -3.34 10.89
C ARG A 32 11.96 -4.00 11.03
N ILE A 33 12.72 -4.10 9.95
CA ILE A 33 14.09 -4.64 9.90
C ILE A 33 15.18 -3.55 9.88
N GLY A 34 14.82 -2.27 10.17
CA GLY A 34 15.80 -1.19 10.35
C GLY A 34 16.28 -0.50 9.07
N LEU A 35 15.74 -0.83 7.89
CA LEU A 35 16.06 -0.12 6.64
C LEU A 35 15.27 1.19 6.60
N GLU A 36 15.98 2.31 6.48
CA GLU A 36 15.39 3.63 6.29
C GLU A 36 15.53 4.04 4.83
N ALA A 37 14.45 4.50 4.22
CA ALA A 37 14.45 5.18 2.94
C ALA A 37 13.77 6.53 3.10
N GLU A 38 14.34 7.57 2.52
CA GLU A 38 13.65 8.84 2.42
C GLU A 38 12.44 8.68 1.51
N ALA A 39 11.26 9.04 2.01
CA ALA A 39 10.03 8.98 1.26
C ALA A 39 9.41 10.37 1.15
N VAL A 40 8.90 10.67 -0.02
CA VAL A 40 8.10 11.85 -0.26
C VAL A 40 6.65 11.53 0.09
N ASN A 41 6.10 12.27 1.03
CA ASN A 41 4.70 12.10 1.41
C ASN A 41 3.80 12.82 0.40
N PHE A 42 2.68 12.18 0.07
CA PHE A 42 1.63 12.79 -0.75
C PHE A 42 0.27 12.72 -0.04
N SER A 43 -0.59 13.64 -0.37
CA SER A 43 -1.99 13.70 0.07
C SER A 43 -2.91 13.28 -1.08
N ARG A 44 -4.15 12.90 -0.76
CA ARG A 44 -5.12 12.42 -1.76
C ARG A 44 -5.40 13.43 -2.90
N GLY A 45 -5.21 14.73 -2.66
CA GLY A 45 -5.43 15.79 -3.65
C GLY A 45 -4.18 16.19 -4.45
N ASP A 46 -3.02 15.62 -4.14
CA ASP A 46 -1.78 15.99 -4.82
C ASP A 46 -1.73 15.42 -6.23
N ASP A 47 -1.15 16.19 -7.15
CA ASP A 47 -0.86 15.76 -8.53
C ASP A 47 0.48 15.01 -8.55
N LEU A 48 0.41 13.67 -8.55
CA LEU A 48 1.59 12.81 -8.56
C LEU A 48 2.38 12.91 -9.86
N LEU A 49 1.71 13.12 -11.00
CA LEU A 49 2.39 13.28 -12.28
C LEU A 49 3.27 14.53 -12.25
N GLN A 50 2.74 15.67 -11.78
CA GLN A 50 3.50 16.89 -11.66
C GLN A 50 4.69 16.73 -10.67
N MET A 51 4.45 16.14 -9.50
CA MET A 51 5.50 15.87 -8.51
C MET A 51 6.64 15.02 -9.10
N ILE A 52 6.29 14.01 -9.89
CA ILE A 52 7.27 13.12 -10.53
C ILE A 52 8.02 13.86 -11.65
N CYS A 53 7.32 14.66 -12.47
CA CYS A 53 7.95 15.50 -13.50
C CYS A 53 8.96 16.47 -12.88
N ASP A 54 8.59 17.11 -11.77
CA ASP A 54 9.50 18.02 -11.05
C ASP A 54 10.74 17.29 -10.53
N ARG A 55 10.58 16.04 -10.07
CA ARG A 55 11.72 15.22 -9.63
C ARG A 55 12.61 14.81 -10.80
N VAL A 56 12.03 14.45 -11.95
CA VAL A 56 12.77 14.12 -13.18
C VAL A 56 13.60 15.30 -13.67
N ASN A 57 13.05 16.51 -13.58
CA ASN A 57 13.77 17.75 -13.95
C ASN A 57 15.00 18.05 -13.05
N GLN A 58 15.06 17.47 -11.85
CA GLN A 58 16.17 17.63 -10.91
C GLN A 58 17.30 16.62 -11.16
N GLY A 59 17.06 15.57 -11.95
CA GLY A 59 18.06 14.57 -12.26
C GLY A 59 17.48 13.20 -12.62
N ARG A 60 18.35 12.23 -12.77
CA ARG A 60 18.00 10.86 -13.13
C ARG A 60 16.97 10.27 -12.14
N LEU A 61 16.02 9.53 -12.68
CA LEU A 61 15.06 8.75 -11.93
C LEU A 61 14.80 7.43 -12.69
N ASP A 62 15.12 6.30 -12.06
CA ASP A 62 15.08 4.99 -12.70
C ASP A 62 13.83 4.18 -12.33
N CYS A 63 13.23 4.45 -11.16
CA CYS A 63 12.06 3.71 -10.70
C CYS A 63 11.30 4.51 -9.63
N ILE A 64 9.99 4.32 -9.58
CA ILE A 64 9.12 4.85 -8.55
C ILE A 64 8.56 3.69 -7.73
N LEU A 65 8.58 3.86 -6.42
CA LEU A 65 8.06 2.91 -5.45
C LEU A 65 6.94 3.60 -4.65
N VAL A 66 5.74 3.05 -4.66
CA VAL A 66 4.61 3.60 -3.88
C VAL A 66 4.27 2.60 -2.79
N ASP A 67 4.43 3.02 -1.53
CA ASP A 67 4.01 2.25 -0.37
C ASP A 67 2.58 2.61 0.03
N GLU A 68 1.87 1.67 0.68
CA GLU A 68 0.47 1.83 1.08
C GLU A 68 -0.44 2.31 -0.08
N ALA A 69 -0.20 1.78 -1.28
CA ALA A 69 -0.82 2.21 -2.52
C ALA A 69 -2.36 2.02 -2.57
N GLN A 70 -2.95 1.28 -1.63
CA GLN A 70 -4.39 1.18 -1.48
C GLN A 70 -5.05 2.53 -1.19
N PHE A 71 -4.31 3.50 -0.67
CA PHE A 71 -4.81 4.84 -0.33
C PHE A 71 -4.71 5.85 -1.48
N LEU A 72 -4.20 5.45 -2.63
CA LEU A 72 -4.25 6.26 -3.86
C LEU A 72 -5.70 6.55 -4.26
N SER A 73 -5.93 7.75 -4.80
CA SER A 73 -7.19 8.04 -5.49
C SER A 73 -7.19 7.42 -6.89
N ILE A 74 -8.36 7.36 -7.52
CA ILE A 74 -8.52 6.92 -8.92
C ILE A 74 -7.62 7.73 -9.85
N ASP A 75 -7.61 9.06 -9.68
CA ASP A 75 -6.83 9.95 -10.53
C ASP A 75 -5.33 9.77 -10.32
N GLN A 76 -4.89 9.57 -9.08
CA GLN A 76 -3.48 9.29 -8.79
C GLN A 76 -3.00 7.98 -9.42
N VAL A 77 -3.83 6.93 -9.43
CA VAL A 77 -3.48 5.69 -10.14
C VAL A 77 -3.35 5.95 -11.65
N ARG A 78 -4.26 6.72 -12.26
CA ARG A 78 -4.17 7.11 -13.67
C ARG A 78 -2.93 7.93 -13.97
N GLN A 79 -2.59 8.88 -13.11
CA GLN A 79 -1.34 9.65 -13.23
C GLN A 79 -0.10 8.76 -13.20
N LEU A 80 -0.09 7.71 -12.37
CA LEU A 80 1.00 6.73 -12.36
C LEU A 80 1.07 5.90 -13.65
N THR A 81 -0.07 5.60 -14.31
CA THR A 81 -0.02 4.98 -15.64
C THR A 81 0.57 5.93 -16.69
N ASP A 82 0.22 7.23 -16.64
CA ASP A 82 0.84 8.25 -17.51
C ASP A 82 2.36 8.36 -17.32
N VAL A 83 2.87 8.15 -16.10
CA VAL A 83 4.31 8.10 -15.83
C VAL A 83 4.96 6.91 -16.53
N VAL A 84 4.36 5.73 -16.47
CA VAL A 84 4.87 4.55 -17.16
C VAL A 84 4.82 4.75 -18.68
N ASP A 85 3.67 5.15 -19.19
CA ASP A 85 3.39 5.21 -20.63
C ASP A 85 4.15 6.33 -21.35
N ARG A 86 4.31 7.50 -20.70
CA ARG A 86 4.84 8.71 -21.34
C ARG A 86 6.27 9.05 -20.93
N LEU A 87 6.65 8.75 -19.66
CA LEU A 87 8.00 9.00 -19.17
C LEU A 87 8.89 7.75 -19.23
N ASN A 88 8.30 6.59 -19.52
CA ASN A 88 9.00 5.30 -19.56
C ASN A 88 9.75 5.00 -18.25
N ILE A 89 9.18 5.39 -17.12
CA ILE A 89 9.72 5.12 -15.78
C ILE A 89 8.85 4.04 -15.13
N PRO A 90 9.42 2.89 -14.75
CA PRO A 90 8.67 1.84 -14.07
C PRO A 90 8.15 2.29 -12.71
N VAL A 91 6.90 1.92 -12.40
CA VAL A 91 6.24 2.19 -11.12
C VAL A 91 5.89 0.88 -10.46
N LEU A 92 6.35 0.68 -9.23
CA LEU A 92 6.03 -0.48 -8.39
C LEU A 92 5.16 -0.01 -7.22
N THR A 93 3.96 -0.54 -7.12
CA THR A 93 3.02 -0.21 -6.05
C THR A 93 2.87 -1.37 -5.08
N TYR A 94 2.93 -1.08 -3.79
CA TYR A 94 2.77 -2.04 -2.71
C TYR A 94 1.58 -1.64 -1.85
N GLY A 95 0.69 -2.57 -1.58
CA GLY A 95 -0.49 -2.26 -0.80
C GLY A 95 -1.38 -3.46 -0.49
N LEU A 96 -2.41 -3.21 0.29
CA LEU A 96 -3.45 -4.16 0.62
C LEU A 96 -4.51 -4.18 -0.48
N ARG A 97 -5.01 -5.37 -0.83
CA ARG A 97 -6.09 -5.52 -1.79
C ARG A 97 -7.44 -5.11 -1.20
N THR A 98 -7.75 -5.66 -0.02
CA THR A 98 -9.04 -5.47 0.66
C THR A 98 -8.82 -4.97 2.08
N ASP A 99 -9.82 -4.26 2.60
CA ASP A 99 -9.92 -3.87 3.99
C ASP A 99 -10.36 -5.04 4.89
N PHE A 100 -10.57 -4.75 6.18
CA PHE A 100 -11.03 -5.72 7.18
C PHE A 100 -12.49 -6.17 6.98
N ARG A 101 -13.27 -5.49 6.14
CA ARG A 101 -14.63 -5.88 5.74
C ARG A 101 -14.62 -6.81 4.54
N GLY A 102 -13.47 -6.96 3.87
CA GLY A 102 -13.31 -7.73 2.66
C GLY A 102 -13.64 -6.94 1.39
N GLU A 103 -13.81 -5.62 1.52
CA GLU A 103 -14.08 -4.71 0.41
C GLU A 103 -12.79 -4.17 -0.16
N LEU A 104 -12.75 -3.94 -1.48
CA LEU A 104 -11.60 -3.34 -2.14
C LEU A 104 -11.43 -1.88 -1.70
N PHE A 105 -10.18 -1.49 -1.48
CA PHE A 105 -9.84 -0.07 -1.43
C PHE A 105 -9.95 0.54 -2.84
N GLU A 106 -10.27 1.83 -2.92
CA GLU A 106 -10.40 2.56 -4.18
C GLU A 106 -9.14 2.46 -5.05
N GLY A 107 -7.96 2.76 -4.45
CA GLY A 107 -6.68 2.66 -5.14
C GLY A 107 -6.40 1.23 -5.60
N SER A 108 -6.68 0.24 -4.76
CA SER A 108 -6.47 -1.18 -5.10
C SER A 108 -7.38 -1.63 -6.23
N GLN A 109 -8.62 -1.16 -6.28
CA GLN A 109 -9.54 -1.46 -7.38
C GLN A 109 -8.99 -0.96 -8.72
N GLN A 110 -8.46 0.25 -8.76
CA GLN A 110 -7.88 0.83 -9.96
C GLN A 110 -6.56 0.15 -10.35
N LEU A 111 -5.69 -0.16 -9.38
CA LEU A 111 -4.44 -0.88 -9.62
C LEU A 111 -4.70 -2.28 -10.19
N LEU A 112 -5.68 -3.01 -9.67
CA LEU A 112 -6.06 -4.32 -10.20
C LEU A 112 -6.58 -4.26 -11.65
N ALA A 113 -7.16 -3.13 -12.05
CA ALA A 113 -7.69 -2.93 -13.39
C ALA A 113 -6.63 -2.48 -14.41
N LEU A 114 -5.62 -1.72 -13.97
CA LEU A 114 -4.70 -0.99 -14.87
C LEU A 114 -3.25 -1.48 -14.80
N ALA A 115 -2.85 -2.28 -13.80
CA ALA A 115 -1.48 -2.75 -13.69
C ALA A 115 -1.14 -3.77 -14.79
N ASP A 116 0.03 -3.62 -15.42
CA ASP A 116 0.56 -4.56 -16.40
C ASP A 116 0.92 -5.90 -15.75
N GLU A 117 1.35 -5.88 -14.51
CA GLU A 117 1.76 -7.07 -13.75
C GLU A 117 1.25 -7.03 -12.32
N LEU A 118 0.63 -8.13 -11.91
CA LEU A 118 0.14 -8.33 -10.55
C LEU A 118 0.97 -9.41 -9.86
N ARG A 119 1.64 -9.04 -8.77
CA ARG A 119 2.44 -9.95 -7.93
C ARG A 119 1.89 -10.03 -6.53
N GLU A 120 1.68 -11.22 -6.04
CA GLU A 120 1.21 -11.44 -4.69
C GLU A 120 2.39 -11.72 -3.74
N ILE A 121 2.45 -10.92 -2.66
CA ILE A 121 3.34 -11.19 -1.54
C ILE A 121 2.67 -12.23 -0.64
N LYS A 122 3.27 -13.44 -0.57
CA LYS A 122 2.71 -14.55 0.17
C LYS A 122 2.78 -14.32 1.67
N THR A 123 1.65 -14.40 2.35
CA THR A 123 1.50 -14.38 3.79
C THR A 123 0.78 -15.66 4.24
N VAL A 124 1.09 -16.14 5.44
CA VAL A 124 0.57 -17.40 5.97
C VAL A 124 -0.41 -17.13 7.11
N CYS A 125 -1.56 -17.78 7.05
CA CYS A 125 -2.54 -17.81 8.13
C CYS A 125 -2.04 -18.74 9.26
N HIS A 126 -2.52 -18.56 10.50
CA HIS A 126 -2.18 -19.42 11.64
C HIS A 126 -2.46 -20.93 11.38
N CYS A 127 -3.33 -21.26 10.45
CA CYS A 127 -3.61 -22.67 10.07
C CYS A 127 -2.68 -23.20 8.96
N GLY A 128 -1.66 -22.47 8.55
CA GLY A 128 -0.73 -22.85 7.49
C GLY A 128 -1.21 -22.55 6.07
N ARG A 129 -2.49 -22.18 5.89
CA ARG A 129 -3.03 -21.80 4.56
C ARG A 129 -2.57 -20.39 4.19
N LYS A 130 -2.58 -20.10 2.90
CA LYS A 130 -2.35 -18.77 2.36
C LYS A 130 -3.31 -17.74 2.98
N ALA A 131 -2.77 -16.69 3.56
CA ALA A 131 -3.53 -15.57 4.09
C ALA A 131 -3.70 -14.50 2.99
N ILE A 132 -4.95 -14.17 2.69
CA ILE A 132 -5.32 -13.20 1.64
C ILE A 132 -6.30 -12.14 2.15
N MET A 133 -6.72 -12.27 3.39
CA MET A 133 -7.69 -11.38 4.05
C MET A 133 -7.06 -10.76 5.29
N THR A 134 -7.58 -9.60 5.68
CA THR A 134 -7.16 -8.89 6.89
C THR A 134 -8.35 -8.83 7.86
N VAL A 135 -8.15 -9.24 9.10
CA VAL A 135 -9.11 -9.09 10.19
C VAL A 135 -8.61 -8.00 11.13
N ARG A 136 -9.49 -7.10 11.50
CA ARG A 136 -9.24 -6.06 12.49
C ARG A 136 -9.75 -6.54 13.84
N LEU A 137 -8.91 -6.46 14.86
CA LEU A 137 -9.23 -6.90 16.23
C LEU A 137 -9.25 -5.70 17.16
N ASP A 138 -10.18 -5.71 18.12
CA ASP A 138 -10.22 -4.76 19.22
C ASP A 138 -9.11 -5.08 20.27
N ASN A 139 -9.12 -4.30 21.36
CA ASN A 139 -8.15 -4.48 22.47
C ASN A 139 -8.31 -5.83 23.18
N ASP A 140 -9.49 -6.42 23.14
CA ASP A 140 -9.79 -7.72 23.75
C ASP A 140 -9.49 -8.90 22.78
N GLY A 141 -9.06 -8.60 21.57
CA GLY A 141 -8.76 -9.58 20.54
C GLY A 141 -10.01 -10.07 19.79
N LYS A 142 -11.14 -9.38 19.90
CA LYS A 142 -12.38 -9.73 19.18
C LYS A 142 -12.40 -9.07 17.80
N PRO A 143 -12.91 -9.76 16.77
CA PRO A 143 -13.04 -9.21 15.42
C PRO A 143 -13.99 -8.01 15.37
N ILE A 144 -13.56 -6.94 14.71
CA ILE A 144 -14.37 -5.76 14.41
C ILE A 144 -14.92 -5.92 12.99
N HIS A 145 -16.24 -5.80 12.85
CA HIS A 145 -16.97 -6.04 11.59
C HIS A 145 -17.46 -4.77 10.90
N ALA A 146 -17.57 -3.67 11.65
CA ALA A 146 -18.08 -2.40 11.16
C ALA A 146 -17.16 -1.26 11.58
N GLY A 147 -17.29 -0.12 10.90
CA GLY A 147 -16.49 1.07 11.15
C GLY A 147 -15.86 1.61 9.89
N GLU A 148 -15.12 2.69 10.02
CA GLU A 148 -14.41 3.31 8.91
C GLU A 148 -13.30 2.42 8.36
N GLN A 149 -13.08 2.52 7.05
CA GLN A 149 -12.08 1.73 6.33
C GLN A 149 -10.66 2.02 6.83
N ILE A 150 -10.42 3.26 7.20
CA ILE A 150 -9.15 3.76 7.73
C ILE A 150 -9.41 4.29 9.14
N GLN A 151 -8.67 3.79 10.13
CA GLN A 151 -8.65 4.35 11.46
C GLN A 151 -7.22 4.65 11.86
N ILE A 152 -6.96 5.93 12.13
CA ILE A 152 -5.65 6.43 12.52
C ILE A 152 -5.59 6.49 14.05
N GLY A 153 -4.53 5.91 14.64
CA GLY A 153 -4.20 6.11 16.06
C GLY A 153 -4.96 5.24 17.06
N GLY A 154 -5.57 4.12 16.64
CA GLY A 154 -6.17 3.13 17.52
C GLY A 154 -5.18 2.05 18.00
N ASN A 155 -5.44 1.43 19.16
CA ASN A 155 -4.68 0.26 19.67
C ASN A 155 -5.09 -1.06 18.97
N GLU A 156 -5.70 -0.97 17.82
CA GLU A 156 -6.23 -2.11 17.08
C GLU A 156 -5.13 -2.90 16.41
N ARG A 157 -5.32 -4.19 16.35
CA ARG A 157 -4.41 -5.12 15.68
C ARG A 157 -5.04 -5.62 14.39
N TYR A 158 -4.22 -5.63 13.32
CA TYR A 158 -4.59 -6.25 12.07
C TYR A 158 -3.90 -7.61 11.94
N VAL A 159 -4.66 -8.65 11.64
CA VAL A 159 -4.19 -10.02 11.52
C VAL A 159 -4.50 -10.56 10.13
N SER A 160 -3.47 -11.09 9.46
CA SER A 160 -3.64 -11.73 8.16
C SER A 160 -4.23 -13.13 8.31
N MET A 161 -5.32 -13.43 7.61
CA MET A 161 -6.03 -14.72 7.68
C MET A 161 -6.35 -15.29 6.30
N CYS A 162 -6.53 -16.61 6.23
CA CYS A 162 -7.12 -17.23 5.04
C CYS A 162 -8.61 -16.91 4.97
N ARG A 163 -9.20 -17.06 3.79
CA ARG A 163 -10.63 -16.74 3.56
C ARG A 163 -11.59 -17.51 4.47
N LEU A 164 -11.27 -18.77 4.83
CA LEU A 164 -12.08 -19.54 5.76
C LEU A 164 -12.14 -18.86 7.13
N HIS A 165 -10.97 -18.66 7.76
CA HIS A 165 -10.92 -18.03 9.08
C HIS A 165 -11.40 -16.57 9.09
N PHE A 166 -11.30 -15.86 7.97
CA PHE A 166 -11.92 -14.55 7.83
C PHE A 166 -13.45 -14.63 7.92
N LYS A 167 -14.08 -15.62 7.25
CA LYS A 167 -15.52 -15.86 7.32
C LYS A 167 -15.95 -16.31 8.71
N ASP A 168 -15.20 -17.24 9.32
CA ASP A 168 -15.48 -17.72 10.68
C ASP A 168 -15.42 -16.55 11.67
N ALA A 169 -14.40 -15.69 11.58
CA ALA A 169 -14.26 -14.52 12.43
C ALA A 169 -15.41 -13.53 12.26
N ARG A 170 -16.08 -13.49 11.11
CA ARG A 170 -17.25 -12.63 10.84
C ARG A 170 -18.59 -13.25 11.23
N GLY A 171 -18.59 -14.51 11.61
CA GLY A 171 -19.85 -15.25 11.82
C GLY A 171 -20.60 -15.59 10.54
N ASP A 172 -19.94 -15.53 9.37
CA ASP A 172 -20.52 -15.85 8.06
C ASP A 172 -20.51 -17.38 7.77
N ALA A 173 -20.05 -18.18 8.72
CA ALA A 173 -19.86 -19.62 8.53
C ALA A 173 -21.17 -20.44 8.58
N GLU A 174 -22.29 -19.85 8.94
CA GLU A 174 -23.59 -20.52 9.15
C GLU A 174 -24.64 -20.20 8.06
N ARG A 175 -24.22 -19.82 6.84
CA ARG A 175 -25.15 -19.63 5.73
C ARG A 175 -24.80 -20.50 4.54
#